data_fd8b0e1efc8d1d201787b2fd852384f2
#
_entry.id   fd8b0e1efc8d1d201787b2fd852384f2
#
_cell.length_a   1.000
_cell.length_b   1.000
_cell.length_c   1.000
_cell.angle_alpha   90.00
_cell.angle_beta   90.00
_cell.angle_gamma   90.00
#
_symmetry.space_group_name_H-M   'P 1'
#
loop_
_entity.id
_entity.type
_entity.pdbx_description
1 polymer ?
#
loop_
_entity_poly.entity_id
_entity_poly.type
_entity_poly.pdbx_seq_one_letter_code
_entity_poly.pdbx_strand_id
1 'polypeptide(L)'
;MKQLYLIQIIFTILANQIKYKMNNNNSNFLSRYIPNTITVLSLCCGFSSIRFSINGDWKTAILLIVFAAIFDFFDGWFATKLKGGSYFGAELDSLSDIISFGVAPSLLIYFWTLSDLKSLGWSISMFFVVCAALRLARFTADIYLAPKNIDTNTYFIGIPSPGAAGLSLLPIFLYIEFE
;
A
#
# COMPACT_ATOMS: atom_id res chain seq x y z
N MET A 1 1.43 1.77 24.30
CA MET A 1 0.02 1.81 24.70
C MET A 1 -0.84 2.79 23.87
N LYS A 2 -0.46 4.06 23.70
CA LYS A 2 -1.29 5.04 22.92
C LYS A 2 -1.58 4.66 21.46
N GLN A 3 -0.75 3.84 20.82
CA GLN A 3 -0.93 3.48 19.41
C GLN A 3 -1.87 2.31 19.17
N LEU A 4 -1.92 1.36 20.07
CA LEU A 4 -2.96 0.32 20.04
C LEU A 4 -4.35 0.95 20.18
N TYR A 5 -4.47 2.01 20.97
CA TYR A 5 -5.71 2.79 21.08
C TYR A 5 -6.12 3.47 19.77
N LEU A 6 -5.17 4.02 19.02
CA LEU A 6 -5.48 4.71 17.75
C LEU A 6 -5.96 3.71 16.69
N ILE A 7 -5.30 2.56 16.58
CA ILE A 7 -5.71 1.47 15.69
C ILE A 7 -7.09 0.95 16.11
N GLN A 8 -7.33 0.81 17.40
CA GLN A 8 -8.62 0.36 17.95
C GLN A 8 -9.74 1.37 17.68
N ILE A 9 -9.47 2.67 17.77
CA ILE A 9 -10.43 3.74 17.44
C ILE A 9 -10.74 3.72 15.94
N ILE A 10 -9.74 3.63 15.07
CA ILE A 10 -9.94 3.54 13.61
C ILE A 10 -10.77 2.29 13.28
N PHE A 11 -10.45 1.15 13.89
CA PHE A 11 -11.19 -0.09 13.69
C PHE A 11 -12.66 0.02 14.18
N THR A 12 -12.89 0.71 15.30
CA THR A 12 -14.23 0.93 15.86
C THR A 12 -15.05 1.89 14.99
N ILE A 13 -14.42 2.95 14.46
CA ILE A 13 -15.07 3.90 13.54
C ILE A 13 -15.44 3.19 12.22
N LEU A 14 -14.52 2.40 11.66
CA LEU A 14 -14.79 1.59 10.47
C LEU A 14 -15.90 0.56 10.71
N ALA A 15 -15.85 -0.16 11.83
CA ALA A 15 -16.87 -1.13 12.20
C ALA A 15 -18.25 -0.48 12.39
N ASN A 16 -18.33 0.71 12.99
CA ASN A 16 -19.58 1.46 13.15
C ASN A 16 -20.12 2.01 11.82
N GLN A 17 -19.24 2.48 10.92
CA GLN A 17 -19.65 2.87 9.57
C GLN A 17 -20.18 1.69 8.77
N ILE A 18 -19.55 0.53 8.89
CA ILE A 18 -20.00 -0.72 8.29
C ILE A 18 -21.37 -1.14 8.87
N LYS A 19 -21.54 -1.10 10.20
CA LYS A 19 -22.76 -1.50 10.89
C LYS A 19 -23.95 -0.58 10.59
N TYR A 20 -23.74 0.73 10.49
CA TYR A 20 -24.79 1.70 10.13
C TYR A 20 -25.34 1.47 8.72
N LYS A 21 -24.50 1.07 7.79
CA LYS A 21 -24.87 0.86 6.38
C LYS A 21 -25.35 -0.56 6.08
N MET A 22 -25.03 -1.55 6.92
CA MET A 22 -25.53 -2.94 6.80
C MET A 22 -27.05 -3.07 7.00
N ASN A 23 -27.67 -2.10 7.64
CA ASN A 23 -29.10 -2.14 7.93
C ASN A 23 -30.00 -1.83 6.73
N ASN A 24 -29.44 -1.44 5.57
CA ASN A 24 -30.27 -0.88 4.50
C ASN A 24 -30.15 -1.49 3.08
N ASN A 25 -29.30 -2.52 2.81
CA ASN A 25 -29.46 -3.31 1.55
C ASN A 25 -28.51 -4.52 1.46
N ASN A 26 -29.10 -5.67 1.28
CA ASN A 26 -28.53 -7.00 1.46
C ASN A 26 -27.61 -7.49 0.40
N SER A 27 -26.68 -8.01 0.22
CA SER A 27 -25.84 -8.81 -0.69
C SER A 27 -24.75 -8.05 -1.49
N ASN A 28 -25.06 -6.88 -2.03
CA ASN A 28 -24.06 -6.09 -2.77
C ASN A 28 -23.15 -5.23 -1.87
N PHE A 29 -23.51 -5.12 -0.58
CA PHE A 29 -22.81 -4.33 0.41
C PHE A 29 -21.52 -5.01 0.86
N LEU A 30 -21.58 -6.27 1.28
CA LEU A 30 -20.40 -7.01 1.75
C LEU A 30 -19.32 -7.13 0.67
N SER A 31 -19.70 -7.36 -0.59
CA SER A 31 -18.75 -7.53 -1.68
C SER A 31 -17.94 -6.27 -2.00
N ARG A 32 -18.44 -5.07 -1.68
CA ARG A 32 -17.73 -3.79 -1.90
C ARG A 32 -16.88 -3.34 -0.71
N TYR A 33 -17.30 -3.69 0.52
CA TYR A 33 -16.63 -3.19 1.72
C TYR A 33 -15.50 -4.07 2.21
N ILE A 34 -15.56 -5.40 1.97
CA ILE A 34 -14.49 -6.32 2.36
C ILE A 34 -13.16 -5.94 1.71
N PRO A 35 -13.05 -5.76 0.37
CA PRO A 35 -11.79 -5.33 -0.24
C PRO A 35 -11.29 -4.01 0.36
N ASN A 36 -12.13 -2.98 0.42
CA ASN A 36 -11.73 -1.67 0.92
C ASN A 36 -11.21 -1.70 2.37
N THR A 37 -11.75 -2.60 3.21
CA THR A 37 -11.26 -2.76 4.58
C THR A 37 -9.87 -3.37 4.61
N ILE A 38 -9.59 -4.32 3.72
CA ILE A 38 -8.28 -4.97 3.60
C ILE A 38 -7.26 -3.94 3.07
N THR A 39 -7.63 -3.12 2.08
CA THR A 39 -6.79 -2.02 1.58
C THR A 39 -6.43 -1.03 2.68
N VAL A 40 -7.39 -0.66 3.55
CA VAL A 40 -7.11 0.21 4.71
C VAL A 40 -6.15 -0.46 5.70
N LEU A 41 -6.23 -1.79 5.90
CA LEU A 41 -5.27 -2.51 6.73
C LEU A 41 -3.87 -2.51 6.11
N SER A 42 -3.75 -2.69 4.79
CA SER A 42 -2.49 -2.54 4.06
C SER A 42 -1.89 -1.16 4.28
N LEU A 43 -2.69 -0.11 4.11
CA LEU A 43 -2.29 1.28 4.37
C LEU A 43 -1.80 1.48 5.81
N CYS A 44 -2.52 0.94 6.80
CA CYS A 44 -2.12 1.04 8.21
C CYS A 44 -0.78 0.35 8.49
N CYS A 45 -0.53 -0.81 7.87
CA CYS A 45 0.76 -1.50 7.96
C CYS A 45 1.88 -0.68 7.33
N GLY A 46 1.70 -0.18 6.10
CA GLY A 46 2.69 0.65 5.41
C GLY A 46 3.00 1.93 6.18
N PHE A 47 1.99 2.63 6.68
CA PHE A 47 2.17 3.83 7.50
C PHE A 47 2.86 3.54 8.83
N SER A 48 2.53 2.42 9.49
CA SER A 48 3.18 1.99 10.73
C SER A 48 4.65 1.66 10.51
N SER A 49 5.02 1.09 9.37
CA SER A 49 6.41 0.83 8.99
C SER A 49 7.27 2.10 9.01
N ILE A 50 6.76 3.23 8.55
CA ILE A 50 7.46 4.53 8.58
C ILE A 50 7.85 4.89 10.03
N ARG A 51 6.96 4.67 10.98
CA ARG A 51 7.25 4.95 12.38
C ARG A 51 8.36 4.06 12.95
N PHE A 52 8.33 2.75 12.63
CA PHE A 52 9.37 1.84 13.09
C PHE A 52 10.73 2.15 12.42
N SER A 53 10.70 2.61 11.17
CA SER A 53 11.89 3.11 10.46
C SER A 53 12.53 4.32 11.18
N ILE A 54 11.72 5.27 11.63
CA ILE A 54 12.19 6.43 12.41
C ILE A 54 12.82 6.01 13.74
N ASN A 55 12.31 4.93 14.36
CA ASN A 55 12.84 4.40 15.63
C ASN A 55 14.07 3.49 15.45
N GLY A 56 14.50 3.21 14.21
CA GLY A 56 15.63 2.31 13.93
C GLY A 56 15.31 0.81 14.07
N ASP A 57 14.03 0.45 14.19
CA ASP A 57 13.61 -0.97 14.22
C ASP A 57 13.34 -1.49 12.80
N TRP A 58 14.43 -1.78 12.11
CA TRP A 58 14.42 -2.18 10.69
C TRP A 58 13.66 -3.48 10.46
N LYS A 59 13.81 -4.46 11.37
CA LYS A 59 13.16 -5.77 11.26
C LYS A 59 11.65 -5.64 11.26
N THR A 60 11.11 -4.91 12.23
CA THR A 60 9.66 -4.67 12.32
C THR A 60 9.14 -3.81 11.16
N ALA A 61 9.93 -2.81 10.73
CA ALA A 61 9.54 -1.97 9.60
C ALA A 61 9.40 -2.77 8.29
N ILE A 62 10.37 -3.64 7.98
CA ILE A 62 10.31 -4.53 6.80
C ILE A 62 9.14 -5.49 6.90
N LEU A 63 8.95 -6.13 8.07
CA LEU A 63 7.84 -7.05 8.31
C LEU A 63 6.48 -6.39 8.02
N LEU A 64 6.30 -5.15 8.43
CA LEU A 64 5.07 -4.40 8.19
C LEU A 64 4.84 -4.09 6.70
N ILE A 65 5.90 -3.82 5.92
CA ILE A 65 5.80 -3.66 4.46
C ILE A 65 5.40 -4.99 3.79
N VAL A 66 5.96 -6.11 4.27
CA VAL A 66 5.58 -7.45 3.78
C VAL A 66 4.12 -7.75 4.09
N PHE A 67 3.64 -7.43 5.29
CA PHE A 67 2.22 -7.58 5.62
C PHE A 67 1.34 -6.66 4.76
N ALA A 68 1.78 -5.43 4.48
CA ALA A 68 1.06 -4.55 3.57
C ALA A 68 0.92 -5.18 2.17
N ALA A 69 1.99 -5.80 1.63
CA ALA A 69 1.96 -6.48 0.34
C ALA A 69 1.05 -7.71 0.34
N ILE A 70 0.98 -8.44 1.45
CA ILE A 70 0.06 -9.58 1.59
C ILE A 70 -1.39 -9.10 1.57
N PHE A 71 -1.72 -8.04 2.32
CA PHE A 71 -3.07 -7.48 2.35
C PHE A 71 -3.48 -6.90 1.00
N ASP A 72 -2.60 -6.20 0.30
CA ASP A 72 -2.79 -5.69 -1.05
C ASP A 72 -3.10 -6.82 -2.05
N PHE A 73 -2.36 -7.92 -2.01
CA PHE A 73 -2.66 -9.09 -2.83
C PHE A 73 -4.06 -9.64 -2.55
N PHE A 74 -4.45 -9.71 -1.28
CA PHE A 74 -5.75 -10.26 -0.89
C PHE A 74 -6.91 -9.34 -1.29
N ASP A 75 -6.80 -8.02 -1.17
CA ASP A 75 -7.89 -7.12 -1.53
C ASP A 75 -8.15 -7.15 -3.04
N GLY A 76 -7.11 -7.17 -3.89
CA GLY A 76 -7.23 -7.36 -5.33
C GLY A 76 -7.88 -8.70 -5.70
N TRP A 77 -7.51 -9.78 -5.02
CA TRP A 77 -8.12 -11.09 -5.21
C TRP A 77 -9.60 -11.10 -4.82
N PHE A 78 -9.96 -10.51 -3.67
CA PHE A 78 -11.34 -10.39 -3.23
C PHE A 78 -12.18 -9.48 -4.13
N ALA A 79 -11.63 -8.35 -4.58
CA ALA A 79 -12.30 -7.44 -5.51
C ALA A 79 -12.69 -8.15 -6.81
N THR A 80 -11.78 -8.95 -7.35
CA THR A 80 -12.01 -9.74 -8.57
C THR A 80 -13.06 -10.84 -8.35
N LYS A 81 -12.93 -11.62 -7.26
CA LYS A 81 -13.80 -12.77 -6.99
C LYS A 81 -15.22 -12.36 -6.65
N LEU A 82 -15.41 -11.26 -5.93
CA LEU A 82 -16.71 -10.79 -5.50
C LEU A 82 -17.42 -9.92 -6.54
N LYS A 83 -16.80 -9.65 -7.72
CA LYS A 83 -17.30 -8.73 -8.75
C LYS A 83 -17.73 -7.38 -8.14
N GLY A 84 -17.10 -6.98 -7.04
CA GLY A 84 -17.45 -5.83 -6.22
C GLY A 84 -16.62 -4.58 -6.48
N GLY A 85 -15.81 -4.55 -7.54
CA GLY A 85 -14.96 -3.42 -7.88
C GLY A 85 -15.75 -2.10 -7.93
N SER A 86 -15.36 -1.14 -7.11
CA SER A 86 -15.90 0.21 -7.13
C SER A 86 -14.79 1.19 -7.51
N TYR A 87 -15.17 2.28 -8.20
CA TYR A 87 -14.20 3.37 -8.49
C TYR A 87 -13.51 3.87 -7.22
N PHE A 88 -14.25 4.00 -6.13
CA PHE A 88 -13.69 4.40 -4.83
C PHE A 88 -12.66 3.39 -4.31
N GLY A 89 -12.92 2.07 -4.47
CA GLY A 89 -11.98 1.02 -4.05
C GLY A 89 -10.68 1.07 -4.84
N ALA A 90 -10.75 1.27 -6.16
CA ALA A 90 -9.58 1.37 -7.02
C ALA A 90 -8.72 2.62 -6.72
N GLU A 91 -9.36 3.76 -6.42
CA GLU A 91 -8.64 4.97 -5.97
C GLU A 91 -7.99 4.78 -4.59
N LEU A 92 -8.71 4.15 -3.67
CA LEU A 92 -8.20 3.88 -2.33
C LEU A 92 -6.98 2.94 -2.38
N ASP A 93 -7.04 1.91 -3.22
CA ASP A 93 -5.97 0.98 -3.50
C ASP A 93 -4.72 1.70 -4.04
N SER A 94 -4.89 2.52 -5.06
CA SER A 94 -3.81 3.34 -5.62
C SER A 94 -3.16 4.27 -4.58
N LEU A 95 -3.96 4.90 -3.71
CA LEU A 95 -3.44 5.75 -2.64
C LEU A 95 -2.70 4.94 -1.56
N SER A 96 -3.21 3.76 -1.22
CA SER A 96 -2.57 2.82 -0.30
C SER A 96 -1.21 2.38 -0.83
N ASP A 97 -1.14 2.02 -2.11
CA ASP A 97 0.07 1.59 -2.79
C ASP A 97 1.20 2.62 -2.75
N ILE A 98 0.88 3.88 -3.03
CA ILE A 98 1.89 4.96 -2.97
C ILE A 98 2.50 5.05 -1.58
N ILE A 99 1.69 4.95 -0.52
CA ILE A 99 2.18 5.07 0.85
C ILE A 99 2.93 3.82 1.26
N SER A 100 2.38 2.63 1.02
CA SER A 100 2.93 1.36 1.50
C SER A 100 4.17 0.90 0.72
N PHE A 101 4.22 1.16 -0.60
CA PHE A 101 5.28 0.68 -1.49
C PHE A 101 6.11 1.78 -2.13
N GLY A 102 5.69 3.04 -2.02
CA GLY A 102 6.48 4.20 -2.45
C GLY A 102 7.15 4.89 -1.26
N VAL A 103 6.34 5.45 -0.36
CA VAL A 103 6.84 6.30 0.73
C VAL A 103 7.52 5.48 1.83
N ALA A 104 6.90 4.40 2.31
CA ALA A 104 7.42 3.62 3.42
C ALA A 104 8.80 3.01 3.14
N PRO A 105 9.04 2.29 2.02
CA PRO A 105 10.37 1.75 1.73
C PRO A 105 11.40 2.85 1.45
N SER A 106 11.00 3.94 0.81
CA SER A 106 11.89 5.09 0.56
C SER A 106 12.40 5.71 1.85
N LEU A 107 11.51 5.97 2.83
CA LEU A 107 11.88 6.51 4.12
C LEU A 107 12.68 5.51 4.96
N LEU A 108 12.38 4.21 4.88
CA LEU A 108 13.14 3.18 5.55
C LEU A 108 14.60 3.19 5.08
N ILE A 109 14.84 3.21 3.77
CA ILE A 109 16.20 3.27 3.20
C ILE A 109 16.86 4.61 3.57
N TYR A 110 16.11 5.70 3.57
CA TYR A 110 16.62 7.01 3.96
C TYR A 110 17.16 6.99 5.39
N PHE A 111 16.38 6.51 6.36
CA PHE A 111 16.80 6.46 7.75
C PHE A 111 17.88 5.42 8.02
N TRP A 112 17.92 4.33 7.23
CA TRP A 112 18.93 3.28 7.40
C TRP A 112 20.33 3.72 6.95
N THR A 113 20.45 4.36 5.78
CA THR A 113 21.78 4.67 5.21
C THR A 113 21.88 6.01 4.48
N LEU A 114 20.81 6.49 3.83
CA LEU A 114 20.89 7.70 3.02
C LEU A 114 20.92 8.99 3.84
N SER A 115 20.58 8.94 5.13
CA SER A 115 20.66 10.10 6.05
C SER A 115 22.07 10.69 6.14
N ASP A 116 23.11 9.87 5.98
CA ASP A 116 24.50 10.29 6.02
C ASP A 116 24.88 11.18 4.83
N LEU A 117 24.18 11.01 3.69
CA LEU A 117 24.34 11.83 2.49
C LEU A 117 23.60 13.18 2.58
N LYS A 118 22.97 13.50 3.72
CA LYS A 118 22.25 14.76 3.96
C LYS A 118 21.24 15.09 2.83
N SER A 119 21.45 16.23 2.16
CA SER A 119 20.56 16.72 1.10
C SER A 119 20.46 15.77 -0.11
N LEU A 120 21.53 15.12 -0.49
CA LEU A 120 21.53 14.16 -1.62
C LEU A 120 20.70 12.92 -1.28
N GLY A 121 20.83 12.40 -0.07
CA GLY A 121 20.04 11.24 0.38
C GLY A 121 18.54 11.52 0.34
N TRP A 122 18.12 12.70 0.81
CA TRP A 122 16.74 13.13 0.72
C TRP A 122 16.24 13.25 -0.72
N SER A 123 17.04 13.83 -1.61
CA SER A 123 16.69 13.98 -3.02
C SER A 123 16.49 12.63 -3.71
N ILE A 124 17.34 11.64 -3.41
CA ILE A 124 17.23 10.27 -3.95
C ILE A 124 15.92 9.62 -3.45
N SER A 125 15.62 9.72 -2.16
CA SER A 125 14.41 9.17 -1.57
C SER A 125 13.15 9.81 -2.17
N MET A 126 13.16 11.14 -2.33
CA MET A 126 12.07 11.86 -2.95
C MET A 126 11.88 11.46 -4.42
N PHE A 127 12.97 11.29 -5.18
CA PHE A 127 12.93 10.86 -6.57
C PHE A 127 12.29 9.46 -6.70
N PHE A 128 12.61 8.53 -5.81
CA PHE A 128 11.99 7.20 -5.77
C PHE A 128 10.47 7.29 -5.60
N VAL A 129 10.00 8.10 -4.63
CA VAL A 129 8.55 8.30 -4.39
C VAL A 129 7.86 8.90 -5.61
N VAL A 130 8.47 9.93 -6.22
CA VAL A 130 7.92 10.58 -7.42
C VAL A 130 7.81 9.59 -8.58
N CYS A 131 8.84 8.77 -8.82
CA CYS A 131 8.80 7.74 -9.87
C CYS A 131 7.70 6.70 -9.60
N ALA A 132 7.52 6.26 -8.35
CA ALA A 132 6.46 5.35 -7.97
C ALA A 132 5.08 5.96 -8.20
N ALA A 133 4.89 7.22 -7.81
CA ALA A 133 3.63 7.95 -8.00
C ALA A 133 3.29 8.16 -9.48
N LEU A 134 4.26 8.60 -10.30
CA LEU A 134 4.06 8.80 -11.75
C LEU A 134 3.71 7.48 -12.46
N ARG A 135 4.37 6.40 -12.06
CA ARG A 135 4.06 5.07 -12.60
C ARG A 135 2.63 4.66 -12.29
N LEU A 136 2.21 4.84 -11.05
CA LEU A 136 0.86 4.46 -10.63
C LEU A 136 -0.21 5.35 -11.26
N ALA A 137 0.04 6.66 -11.35
CA ALA A 137 -0.84 7.60 -12.04
C ALA A 137 -1.02 7.24 -13.52
N ARG A 138 0.05 6.83 -14.21
CA ARG A 138 -0.04 6.36 -15.61
C ARG A 138 -0.89 5.09 -15.71
N PHE A 139 -0.66 4.11 -14.84
CA PHE A 139 -1.45 2.88 -14.81
C PHE A 139 -2.94 3.14 -14.58
N THR A 140 -3.27 4.02 -13.64
CA THR A 140 -4.66 4.41 -13.36
C THR A 140 -5.28 5.14 -14.54
N ALA A 141 -4.55 6.06 -15.18
CA ALA A 141 -5.02 6.79 -16.36
C ALA A 141 -5.33 5.84 -17.54
N ASP A 142 -4.47 4.84 -17.78
CA ASP A 142 -4.68 3.86 -18.84
C ASP A 142 -5.95 3.02 -18.61
N ILE A 143 -6.27 2.68 -17.36
CA ILE A 143 -7.53 1.98 -17.02
C ILE A 143 -8.77 2.83 -17.33
N TYR A 144 -8.71 4.14 -17.05
CA TYR A 144 -9.86 5.04 -17.29
C TYR A 144 -10.04 5.43 -18.75
N LEU A 145 -8.97 5.49 -19.53
CA LEU A 145 -8.96 5.92 -20.92
C LEU A 145 -9.14 4.76 -21.93
N ALA A 146 -8.99 3.51 -21.47
CA ALA A 146 -9.14 2.34 -22.35
C ALA A 146 -10.57 2.25 -22.90
N PRO A 147 -10.76 2.24 -24.23
CA PRO A 147 -12.10 2.05 -24.83
C PRO A 147 -12.62 0.65 -24.50
N LYS A 148 -13.88 0.56 -24.07
CA LYS A 148 -14.56 -0.66 -23.58
C LYS A 148 -14.62 -1.85 -24.56
N ASN A 149 -14.14 -1.71 -25.80
CA ASN A 149 -14.33 -2.67 -26.89
C ASN A 149 -13.01 -3.22 -27.48
N ILE A 150 -11.88 -3.04 -26.83
CA ILE A 150 -10.63 -3.66 -27.28
C ILE A 150 -10.32 -4.79 -26.30
N ASP A 151 -10.19 -6.01 -26.82
CA ASP A 151 -9.55 -7.13 -26.13
C ASP A 151 -8.14 -6.70 -25.76
N THR A 152 -8.02 -6.04 -24.62
CA THR A 152 -6.73 -5.62 -24.07
C THR A 152 -6.07 -6.85 -23.46
N ASN A 153 -5.33 -7.57 -24.27
CA ASN A 153 -4.14 -8.26 -23.80
C ASN A 153 -3.18 -7.16 -23.32
N THR A 154 -3.53 -6.51 -22.21
CA THR A 154 -2.69 -5.53 -21.54
C THR A 154 -1.50 -6.27 -20.96
N TYR A 155 -0.42 -6.33 -21.74
CA TYR A 155 0.86 -6.74 -21.21
C TYR A 155 1.20 -5.80 -20.06
N PHE A 156 1.45 -6.37 -18.90
CA PHE A 156 1.95 -5.65 -17.73
C PHE A 156 3.30 -5.02 -18.11
N ILE A 157 3.32 -3.73 -18.36
CA ILE A 157 4.56 -3.01 -18.67
C ILE A 157 5.13 -2.49 -17.35
N GLY A 158 6.06 -3.25 -16.78
CA GLY A 158 6.81 -2.85 -15.58
C GLY A 158 6.66 -3.79 -14.40
N ILE A 159 7.42 -3.52 -13.33
CA ILE A 159 7.41 -4.30 -12.08
C ILE A 159 6.21 -3.84 -11.23
N PRO A 160 5.39 -4.73 -10.65
CA PRO A 160 4.30 -4.34 -9.74
C PRO A 160 4.83 -3.55 -8.53
N SER A 161 3.98 -2.67 -7.93
CA SER A 161 4.38 -1.79 -6.82
C SER A 161 5.02 -2.52 -5.65
N PRO A 162 4.47 -3.67 -5.16
CA PRO A 162 5.11 -4.45 -4.11
C PRO A 162 6.47 -5.02 -4.53
N GLY A 163 6.63 -5.39 -5.81
CA GLY A 163 7.90 -5.88 -6.35
C GLY A 163 8.99 -4.83 -6.35
N ALA A 164 8.67 -3.59 -6.73
CA ALA A 164 9.62 -2.48 -6.68
C ALA A 164 10.05 -2.16 -5.23
N ALA A 165 9.11 -2.17 -4.29
CA ALA A 165 9.40 -2.03 -2.87
C ALA A 165 10.31 -3.16 -2.36
N GLY A 166 10.01 -4.41 -2.69
CA GLY A 166 10.84 -5.57 -2.32
C GLY A 166 12.26 -5.48 -2.84
N LEU A 167 12.44 -5.10 -4.11
CA LEU A 167 13.78 -4.91 -4.70
C LEU A 167 14.56 -3.79 -4.00
N SER A 168 13.90 -2.69 -3.64
CA SER A 168 14.55 -1.58 -2.94
C SER A 168 14.99 -1.95 -1.51
N LEU A 169 14.30 -2.88 -0.87
CA LEU A 169 14.60 -3.35 0.50
C LEU A 169 15.60 -4.52 0.55
N LEU A 170 15.97 -5.10 -0.60
CA LEU A 170 16.95 -6.20 -0.65
C LEU A 170 18.26 -5.90 0.09
N PRO A 171 18.91 -4.74 -0.03
CA PRO A 171 20.15 -4.46 0.66
C PRO A 171 20.01 -4.53 2.19
N ILE A 172 18.90 -4.01 2.73
CA ILE A 172 18.65 -4.03 4.18
C ILE A 172 18.36 -5.46 4.65
N PHE A 173 17.60 -6.23 3.85
CA PHE A 173 17.29 -7.61 4.17
C PHE A 173 18.57 -8.47 4.25
N LEU A 174 19.46 -8.32 3.26
CA LEU A 174 20.75 -9.00 3.27
C LEU A 174 21.61 -8.56 4.47
N TYR A 175 21.64 -7.27 4.78
CA TYR A 175 22.37 -6.77 5.93
C TYR A 175 21.90 -7.42 7.26
N ILE A 176 20.59 -7.54 7.45
CA ILE A 176 19.99 -8.13 8.68
C ILE A 176 20.24 -9.64 8.77
N GLU A 177 20.36 -10.34 7.65
CA GLU A 177 20.57 -11.80 7.63
C GLU A 177 22.04 -12.17 7.90
N PHE A 178 22.97 -11.31 7.52
CA PHE A 178 24.42 -11.56 7.67
C PHE A 178 25.02 -10.94 8.94
N GLU A 179 24.26 -10.25 9.78
CA GLU A 179 24.65 -9.71 11.08
C GLU A 179 24.22 -10.64 12.22
#